data_f6bf64a66d88c75a42d459a6673e1024
#
_entry.id   f6bf64a66d88c75a42d459a6673e1024
#
_cell.length_a   1.000
_cell.length_b   1.000
_cell.length_c   1.000
_cell.angle_alpha   90.00
_cell.angle_beta   90.00
_cell.angle_gamma   90.00
#
_symmetry.space_group_name_H-M   'P 1'
#
loop_
_entity.id
_entity.type
_entity.pdbx_description
1 polymer ?
#
loop_
_entity_poly.entity_id
_entity_poly.type
_entity_poly.pdbx_seq_one_letter_code
_entity_poly.pdbx_strand_id
1 'polypeptide(L)'
;MLLEGARADDLGALIDCLRHAGVTVEVESKGIRIKRGGGRLKAVDIETRPHPGFPTDLQAQFMALMTIADGTSTIRENIFENRFMHAPELNRLGADITVRGNEAIVRGVARLRGAPVMATDLRASVSLVIAAL
;
A
#
# COMPACT_ATOMS: atom_id res chain seq x y z
N MET A 1 12.91 -1.19 -11.94
CA MET A 1 11.83 -0.71 -12.85
C MET A 1 11.99 0.79 -13.02
N LEU A 2 11.86 1.30 -14.25
CA LEU A 2 11.81 2.74 -14.55
C LEU A 2 10.38 3.07 -14.99
N LEU A 3 9.79 4.08 -14.37
CA LEU A 3 8.51 4.67 -14.74
C LEU A 3 8.80 5.94 -15.54
N GLU A 4 8.84 5.81 -16.87
CA GLU A 4 9.13 6.94 -17.76
C GLU A 4 7.97 7.94 -17.76
N GLY A 5 8.31 9.24 -17.74
CA GLY A 5 7.35 10.32 -17.71
C GLY A 5 6.63 10.53 -16.36
N ALA A 6 6.88 9.70 -15.34
CA ALA A 6 6.30 9.88 -14.02
C ALA A 6 6.89 11.14 -13.34
N ARG A 7 6.01 11.94 -12.75
CA ARG A 7 6.37 13.18 -12.06
C ARG A 7 6.45 12.96 -10.56
N ALA A 8 7.64 13.12 -10.00
CA ALA A 8 7.87 12.92 -8.56
C ALA A 8 7.09 13.92 -7.69
N ASP A 9 6.88 15.15 -8.18
CA ASP A 9 6.16 16.19 -7.45
C ASP A 9 4.71 15.80 -7.15
N ASP A 10 4.08 15.01 -8.03
CA ASP A 10 2.71 14.55 -7.86
C ASP A 10 2.60 13.34 -6.90
N LEU A 11 3.73 12.69 -6.56
CA LEU A 11 3.82 11.43 -5.82
C LEU A 11 4.64 11.54 -4.52
N GLY A 12 4.92 12.75 -4.05
CA GLY A 12 5.84 13.00 -2.93
C GLY A 12 5.54 12.14 -1.70
N ALA A 13 4.31 12.16 -1.20
CA ALA A 13 3.92 11.39 -0.01
C ALA A 13 4.08 9.87 -0.20
N LEU A 14 3.75 9.33 -1.39
CA LEU A 14 3.95 7.91 -1.71
C LEU A 14 5.44 7.55 -1.76
N ILE A 15 6.26 8.39 -2.41
CA ILE A 15 7.71 8.18 -2.52
C ILE A 15 8.34 8.14 -1.14
N ASP A 16 7.95 9.04 -0.24
CA ASP A 16 8.46 9.09 1.13
C ASP A 16 8.07 7.82 1.91
N CYS A 17 6.82 7.38 1.82
CA CYS A 17 6.38 6.13 2.44
C CYS A 17 7.13 4.91 1.90
N LEU A 18 7.34 4.82 0.58
CA LEU A 18 8.10 3.72 -0.03
C LEU A 18 9.56 3.71 0.44
N ARG A 19 10.19 4.89 0.54
CA ARG A 19 11.56 5.02 1.06
C ARG A 19 11.65 4.58 2.52
N HIS A 20 10.69 4.98 3.36
CA HIS A 20 10.61 4.54 4.76
C HIS A 20 10.40 3.03 4.86
N ALA A 21 9.65 2.44 3.93
CA ALA A 21 9.48 0.99 3.84
C ALA A 21 10.75 0.26 3.36
N GLY A 22 11.81 0.97 2.97
CA GLY A 22 13.08 0.38 2.52
C GLY A 22 13.17 0.17 1.00
N VAL A 23 12.26 0.76 0.23
CA VAL A 23 12.34 0.76 -1.23
C VAL A 23 13.27 1.87 -1.69
N THR A 24 14.19 1.57 -2.62
CA THR A 24 15.01 2.59 -3.26
C THR A 24 14.22 3.28 -4.36
N VAL A 25 13.99 4.58 -4.21
CA VAL A 25 13.28 5.43 -5.18
C VAL A 25 14.18 6.57 -5.59
N GLU A 26 14.64 6.56 -6.85
CA GLU A 26 15.51 7.57 -7.46
C GLU A 26 14.70 8.39 -8.47
N VAL A 27 14.73 9.72 -8.32
CA VAL A 27 14.12 10.63 -9.28
C VAL A 27 15.16 10.96 -10.34
N GLU A 28 14.86 10.65 -11.60
CA GLU A 28 15.72 10.86 -12.76
C GLU A 28 15.07 11.87 -13.72
N SER A 29 15.85 12.40 -14.65
CA SER A 29 15.35 13.34 -15.67
C SER A 29 14.26 12.74 -16.58
N LYS A 30 14.24 11.41 -16.73
CA LYS A 30 13.27 10.67 -17.55
C LYS A 30 12.07 10.12 -16.76
N GLY A 31 12.05 10.26 -15.41
CA GLY A 31 10.98 9.70 -14.58
C GLY A 31 11.48 9.21 -13.23
N ILE A 32 10.88 8.14 -12.73
CA ILE A 32 11.17 7.60 -11.40
C ILE A 32 11.68 6.16 -11.55
N ARG A 33 12.84 5.89 -10.99
CA ARG A 33 13.42 4.54 -10.92
C ARG A 33 13.14 3.93 -9.55
N ILE A 34 12.57 2.73 -9.56
CA ILE A 34 12.26 1.98 -8.35
C ILE A 34 13.09 0.69 -8.36
N LYS A 35 13.78 0.44 -7.24
CA LYS A 35 14.56 -0.77 -6.99
C LYS A 35 14.12 -1.38 -5.67
N ARG A 36 13.99 -2.70 -5.63
CA ARG A 36 13.78 -3.42 -4.37
C ARG A 36 15.03 -3.26 -3.49
N GLY A 37 14.82 -2.93 -2.22
CA GLY A 37 15.88 -3.01 -1.21
C GLY A 37 16.29 -4.46 -0.90
N GLY A 38 17.40 -4.64 -0.21
CA GLY A 38 17.85 -5.98 0.21
C GLY A 38 17.17 -6.40 1.52
N GLY A 39 16.05 -7.10 1.45
CA GLY A 39 15.37 -7.62 2.64
C GLY A 39 13.84 -7.50 2.56
N ARG A 40 13.17 -7.75 3.70
CA ARG A 40 11.74 -7.50 3.87
C ARG A 40 11.49 -5.99 3.96
N LEU A 41 10.34 -5.58 3.44
CA LEU A 41 9.86 -4.21 3.64
C LEU A 41 9.65 -3.96 5.14
N LYS A 42 9.86 -2.73 5.58
CA LYS A 42 9.51 -2.29 6.92
C LYS A 42 8.07 -1.79 6.94
N ALA A 43 7.38 -2.04 8.04
CA ALA A 43 6.05 -1.48 8.27
C ALA A 43 6.11 0.06 8.35
N VAL A 44 5.16 0.72 7.70
CA VAL A 44 5.04 2.18 7.67
C VAL A 44 3.58 2.55 7.91
N ASP A 45 3.35 3.50 8.81
CA ASP A 45 2.03 4.08 9.04
C ASP A 45 1.70 5.10 7.96
N ILE A 46 0.45 5.11 7.51
CA ILE A 46 -0.05 6.14 6.60
C ILE A 46 -1.38 6.72 7.09
N GLU A 47 -1.59 7.97 6.73
CA GLU A 47 -2.84 8.69 6.94
C GLU A 47 -3.23 9.37 5.63
N THR A 48 -4.43 9.06 5.11
CA THR A 48 -4.89 9.72 3.89
C THR A 48 -5.24 11.17 4.16
N ARG A 49 -4.78 12.05 3.28
CA ARG A 49 -5.01 13.51 3.35
C ARG A 49 -5.15 14.08 1.94
N PRO A 50 -5.82 15.23 1.80
CA PRO A 50 -5.79 15.97 0.53
C PRO A 50 -4.36 16.26 0.07
N HIS A 51 -4.20 16.39 -1.25
CA HIS A 51 -2.88 16.73 -1.82
C HIS A 51 -2.26 17.95 -1.08
N PRO A 52 -0.96 17.93 -0.73
CA PRO A 52 0.08 16.95 -1.09
C PRO A 52 0.23 15.77 -0.12
N GLY A 53 -0.77 15.46 0.72
CA GLY A 53 -0.75 14.31 1.61
C GLY A 53 -0.89 12.97 0.88
N PHE A 54 -0.92 11.86 1.65
CA PHE A 54 -1.04 10.53 1.07
C PHE A 54 -2.43 10.35 0.42
N PRO A 55 -2.50 10.01 -0.89
CA PRO A 55 -3.77 9.96 -1.61
C PRO A 55 -4.60 8.73 -1.22
N THR A 56 -5.89 8.94 -0.98
CA THR A 56 -6.83 7.87 -0.67
C THR A 56 -6.92 6.80 -1.77
N ASP A 57 -6.67 7.17 -3.03
CA ASP A 57 -6.71 6.25 -4.16
C ASP A 57 -5.56 5.23 -4.17
N LEU A 58 -4.49 5.46 -3.40
CA LEU A 58 -3.37 4.53 -3.22
C LEU A 58 -3.40 3.79 -1.87
N GLN A 59 -4.40 4.06 -1.03
CA GLN A 59 -4.51 3.48 0.30
C GLN A 59 -4.58 1.94 0.26
N ALA A 60 -5.46 1.38 -0.59
CA ALA A 60 -5.65 -0.06 -0.69
C ALA A 60 -4.40 -0.79 -1.21
N GLN A 61 -3.71 -0.20 -2.20
CA GLN A 61 -2.48 -0.73 -2.78
C GLN A 61 -1.33 -0.71 -1.76
N PHE A 62 -1.23 0.38 -1.00
CA PHE A 62 -0.23 0.46 0.06
C PHE A 62 -0.54 -0.51 1.21
N MET A 63 -1.83 -0.70 1.56
CA MET A 63 -2.25 -1.72 2.52
C MET A 63 -1.79 -3.12 2.08
N ALA A 64 -2.03 -3.50 0.80
CA ALA A 64 -1.59 -4.77 0.26
C ALA A 64 -0.06 -4.95 0.42
N LEU A 65 0.73 -3.91 0.16
CA LEU A 65 2.17 -3.93 0.34
C LEU A 65 2.57 -4.15 1.80
N MET A 66 1.87 -3.54 2.74
CA MET A 66 2.14 -3.67 4.18
C MET A 66 1.77 -5.04 4.75
N THR A 67 0.92 -5.83 4.08
CA THR A 67 0.58 -7.19 4.53
C THR A 67 1.77 -8.13 4.63
N ILE A 68 2.85 -7.88 3.87
CA ILE A 68 4.09 -8.68 3.86
C ILE A 68 5.29 -7.91 4.44
N ALA A 69 5.08 -6.72 4.97
CA ALA A 69 6.13 -5.93 5.62
C ALA A 69 6.52 -6.53 6.98
N ASP A 70 7.69 -6.20 7.47
CA ASP A 70 8.12 -6.57 8.82
C ASP A 70 7.61 -5.55 9.82
N GLY A 71 6.80 -5.99 10.77
CA GLY A 71 6.17 -5.16 11.79
C GLY A 71 4.67 -4.93 11.59
N THR A 72 4.17 -3.86 12.19
CA THR A 72 2.74 -3.48 12.17
C THR A 72 2.60 -2.08 11.61
N SER A 73 1.69 -1.92 10.65
CA SER A 73 1.32 -0.63 10.07
C SER A 73 -0.08 -0.22 10.53
N THR A 74 -0.25 1.05 10.84
CA THR A 74 -1.55 1.68 11.03
C THR A 74 -1.90 2.49 9.79
N ILE A 75 -3.03 2.17 9.17
CA ILE A 75 -3.54 2.88 8.00
C ILE A 75 -4.80 3.62 8.41
N ARG A 76 -4.76 4.96 8.38
CA ARG A 76 -5.90 5.81 8.73
C ARG A 76 -6.50 6.45 7.48
N GLU A 77 -7.79 6.23 7.26
CA GLU A 77 -8.55 6.81 6.16
C GLU A 77 -9.38 8.00 6.66
N ASN A 78 -9.03 9.21 6.23
CA ASN A 78 -9.70 10.45 6.68
C ASN A 78 -10.47 11.16 5.55
N ILE A 79 -10.43 10.63 4.33
CA ILE A 79 -11.06 11.30 3.17
C ILE A 79 -12.46 10.75 2.94
N PHE A 80 -12.61 9.43 3.02
CA PHE A 80 -13.88 8.77 2.76
C PHE A 80 -14.22 7.76 3.85
N GLU A 81 -15.50 7.66 4.15
CA GLU A 81 -16.02 6.61 5.02
C GLU A 81 -16.06 5.24 4.34
N ASN A 82 -15.98 4.17 5.12
CA ASN A 82 -16.15 2.78 4.67
C ASN A 82 -15.22 2.34 3.53
N ARG A 83 -13.98 2.83 3.49
CA ARG A 83 -13.01 2.53 2.41
C ARG A 83 -12.11 1.32 2.65
N PHE A 84 -12.45 0.43 3.59
CA PHE A 84 -11.68 -0.78 3.87
C PHE A 84 -12.34 -2.08 3.37
N MET A 85 -13.19 -2.00 2.33
CA MET A 85 -13.89 -3.17 1.78
C MET A 85 -12.95 -4.24 1.20
N HIS A 86 -11.72 -3.89 0.87
CA HIS A 86 -10.68 -4.82 0.43
C HIS A 86 -9.99 -5.57 1.57
N ALA A 87 -10.07 -5.10 2.81
CA ALA A 87 -9.39 -5.73 3.94
C ALA A 87 -9.89 -7.16 4.22
N PRO A 88 -11.19 -7.47 4.19
CA PRO A 88 -11.67 -8.85 4.29
C PRO A 88 -11.12 -9.76 3.18
N GLU A 89 -10.98 -9.25 1.96
CA GLU A 89 -10.47 -10.03 0.83
C GLU A 89 -8.96 -10.28 0.96
N LEU A 90 -8.18 -9.28 1.43
CA LEU A 90 -6.78 -9.49 1.77
C LEU A 90 -6.61 -10.51 2.92
N ASN A 91 -7.50 -10.49 3.92
CA ASN A 91 -7.52 -11.49 4.99
C ASN A 91 -7.79 -12.90 4.45
N ARG A 92 -8.62 -13.06 3.41
CA ARG A 92 -8.79 -14.36 2.71
C ARG A 92 -7.50 -14.86 2.07
N LEU A 93 -6.64 -13.95 1.59
CA LEU A 93 -5.31 -14.26 1.10
C LEU A 93 -4.30 -14.54 2.23
N GLY A 94 -4.74 -14.54 3.49
CA GLY A 94 -3.90 -14.84 4.64
C GLY A 94 -3.22 -13.63 5.27
N ALA A 95 -3.63 -12.41 4.93
CA ALA A 95 -3.21 -11.21 5.64
C ALA A 95 -3.78 -11.17 7.07
N ASP A 96 -3.16 -10.39 7.96
CA ASP A 96 -3.63 -10.10 9.31
C ASP A 96 -4.00 -8.61 9.41
N ILE A 97 -5.25 -8.30 9.09
CA ILE A 97 -5.79 -6.94 9.10
C ILE A 97 -6.97 -6.87 10.04
N THR A 98 -6.93 -5.90 10.96
CA THR A 98 -8.04 -5.55 11.86
C THR A 98 -8.51 -4.14 11.55
N VAL A 99 -9.79 -3.98 11.18
CA VAL A 99 -10.40 -2.67 10.90
C VAL A 99 -11.18 -2.18 12.11
N ARG A 100 -10.99 -0.92 12.50
CA ARG A 100 -11.71 -0.24 13.58
C ARG A 100 -12.05 1.20 13.15
N GLY A 101 -13.30 1.44 12.80
CA GLY A 101 -13.74 2.74 12.32
C GLY A 101 -12.96 3.15 11.05
N ASN A 102 -12.24 4.26 11.12
CA ASN A 102 -11.43 4.78 10.04
C ASN A 102 -9.95 4.33 10.09
N GLU A 103 -9.63 3.33 10.92
CA GLU A 103 -8.29 2.78 11.04
C GLU A 103 -8.25 1.30 10.68
N ALA A 104 -7.19 0.89 10.01
CA ALA A 104 -6.84 -0.51 9.79
C ALA A 104 -5.45 -0.79 10.35
N ILE A 105 -5.35 -1.80 11.20
CA ILE A 105 -4.09 -2.30 11.75
C ILE A 105 -3.67 -3.50 10.91
N VAL A 106 -2.55 -3.38 10.22
CA VAL A 106 -2.00 -4.41 9.32
C VAL A 106 -0.76 -4.99 9.96
N ARG A 107 -0.82 -6.26 10.35
CA ARG A 107 0.34 -7.00 10.86
C ARG A 107 0.95 -7.80 9.72
N GLY A 108 2.20 -7.53 9.44
CA GLY A 108 2.87 -8.18 8.32
C GLY A 108 3.06 -9.68 8.53
N VAL A 109 2.72 -10.46 7.51
CA VAL A 109 2.90 -11.92 7.50
C VAL A 109 4.08 -12.32 6.61
N ALA A 110 4.58 -13.54 6.78
CA ALA A 110 5.72 -14.01 6.00
C ALA A 110 5.40 -14.14 4.51
N ARG A 111 4.17 -14.53 4.20
CA ARG A 111 3.64 -14.68 2.83
C ARG A 111 2.12 -14.71 2.83
N LEU A 112 1.53 -14.28 1.74
CA LEU A 112 0.12 -14.49 1.44
C LEU A 112 -0.09 -15.88 0.81
N ARG A 113 -1.35 -16.31 0.70
CA ARG A 113 -1.76 -17.59 0.12
C ARG A 113 -2.83 -17.36 -0.93
N GLY A 114 -2.83 -18.13 -2.01
CA GLY A 114 -3.89 -18.07 -3.01
C GLY A 114 -5.23 -18.46 -2.41
N ALA A 115 -6.26 -17.66 -2.67
CA ALA A 115 -7.65 -17.92 -2.29
C ALA A 115 -8.59 -17.25 -3.30
N PRO A 116 -9.82 -17.76 -3.47
CA PRO A 116 -10.86 -17.03 -4.21
C PRO A 116 -11.18 -15.72 -3.50
N VAL A 117 -11.07 -14.60 -4.22
CA VAL A 117 -11.37 -13.25 -3.71
C VAL A 117 -12.35 -12.55 -4.64
N MET A 118 -13.10 -11.60 -4.10
CA MET A 118 -14.08 -10.83 -4.84
C MET A 118 -13.61 -9.39 -5.05
N ALA A 119 -13.49 -8.99 -6.31
CA ALA A 119 -13.16 -7.62 -6.68
C ALA A 119 -14.45 -6.77 -6.69
N THR A 120 -14.77 -6.13 -5.57
CA THR A 120 -16.01 -5.38 -5.37
C THR A 120 -15.91 -3.89 -5.69
N ASP A 121 -14.71 -3.36 -5.73
CA ASP A 121 -14.41 -1.95 -5.98
C ASP A 121 -13.21 -1.83 -6.93
N LEU A 122 -13.26 -0.89 -7.87
CA LEU A 122 -12.22 -0.72 -8.88
C LEU A 122 -10.83 -0.48 -8.28
N ARG A 123 -10.73 0.33 -7.23
CA ARG A 123 -9.46 0.67 -6.58
C ARG A 123 -8.99 -0.47 -5.67
N ALA A 124 -9.92 -1.09 -4.95
CA ALA A 124 -9.66 -2.27 -4.13
C ALA A 124 -9.18 -3.45 -4.98
N SER A 125 -9.72 -3.62 -6.19
CA SER A 125 -9.33 -4.70 -7.11
C SER A 125 -7.83 -4.68 -7.45
N VAL A 126 -7.26 -3.48 -7.66
CA VAL A 126 -5.82 -3.35 -7.93
C VAL A 126 -4.98 -3.83 -6.74
N SER A 127 -5.43 -3.60 -5.50
CA SER A 127 -4.72 -4.10 -4.31
C SER A 127 -4.66 -5.63 -4.27
N LEU A 128 -5.73 -6.30 -4.72
CA LEU A 128 -5.77 -7.77 -4.80
C LEU A 128 -4.83 -8.31 -5.88
N VAL A 129 -4.71 -7.61 -7.01
CA VAL A 129 -3.71 -7.96 -8.05
C VAL A 129 -2.29 -7.84 -7.49
N ILE A 130 -1.99 -6.76 -6.77
CA ILE A 130 -0.68 -6.57 -6.14
C ILE A 130 -0.40 -7.67 -5.11
N ALA A 131 -1.40 -8.03 -4.31
CA ALA A 131 -1.28 -9.07 -3.29
C ALA A 131 -1.08 -10.49 -3.89
N ALA A 132 -1.47 -10.70 -5.15
CA ALA A 132 -1.33 -11.97 -5.86
C ALA A 132 0.04 -12.16 -6.55
N LEU A 133 0.86 -11.11 -6.66
CA LEU A 133 2.21 -11.14 -7.24
C LEU A 133 3.26 -11.57 -6.22
#